data_1a710d1454a5f2e9a9fad2b0ab41ef6b
#
_entry.id   1a710d1454a5f2e9a9fad2b0ab41ef6b
#
_cell.length_a   1.000
_cell.length_b   1.000
_cell.length_c   1.000
_cell.angle_alpha   90.00
_cell.angle_beta   90.00
_cell.angle_gamma   90.00
#
_symmetry.space_group_name_H-M   'P 1'
#
loop_
_entity.id
_entity.type
_entity.pdbx_description
1 polymer ?
#
loop_
_entity_poly.entity_id
_entity_poly.type
_entity_poly.pdbx_seq_one_letter_code
_entity_poly.pdbx_strand_id
1 'polypeptide(L)'
;MIKQFTFNHFEVNCYVVVDEATRQCAIVDPASEASFEDAQLTQYIADKHLVPTLVLLTHAHVDHIAGLRQVCEHYKLPVTMHAEGRKLLKQAEAYGSIMGFAVDNMGDLKVSTIEDGEVLKMGETEIECRYVPGHCQGSMCFVLPADNAVLTGDALFHFSIGRTDLPGGDYPTLISKLKERVLTLPDEYTVFPGHGIASRIDKEKKYNSFLQ
;
A
#
# COMPACT_ATOMS: atom_id res chain seq x y z
N MET A 1 7.28 4.91 13.33
CA MET A 1 8.21 5.45 12.28
C MET A 1 7.92 4.82 10.92
N ILE A 2 7.98 5.60 9.82
CA ILE A 2 7.73 5.11 8.45
C ILE A 2 8.98 5.31 7.61
N LYS A 3 9.48 4.25 6.97
CA LYS A 3 10.58 4.29 6.01
C LYS A 3 10.04 4.02 4.61
N GLN A 4 10.32 4.91 3.67
CA GLN A 4 9.97 4.78 2.26
C GLN A 4 11.16 4.25 1.46
N PHE A 5 10.87 3.35 0.52
CA PHE A 5 11.70 2.96 -0.61
C PHE A 5 10.92 3.24 -1.89
N THR A 6 11.61 3.51 -2.99
CA THR A 6 10.98 3.65 -4.30
C THR A 6 11.59 2.59 -5.20
N PHE A 7 10.74 1.70 -5.74
CA PHE A 7 11.16 0.50 -6.44
C PHE A 7 10.52 0.43 -7.83
N ASN A 8 11.09 -0.42 -8.66
CA ASN A 8 10.73 -0.75 -10.01
C ASN A 8 10.67 0.45 -10.99
N HIS A 9 10.42 0.16 -12.27
CA HIS A 9 10.39 1.16 -13.34
C HIS A 9 9.13 2.05 -13.33
N PHE A 10 8.14 1.74 -12.46
CA PHE A 10 6.96 2.60 -12.23
C PHE A 10 7.13 3.49 -11.00
N GLU A 11 8.28 3.43 -10.32
CA GLU A 11 8.62 4.26 -9.15
C GLU A 11 7.60 4.13 -8.00
N VAL A 12 7.20 2.87 -7.70
CA VAL A 12 6.27 2.58 -6.60
C VAL A 12 6.93 2.80 -5.25
N ASN A 13 6.22 3.44 -4.35
CA ASN A 13 6.62 3.61 -2.96
C ASN A 13 6.25 2.37 -2.14
N CYS A 14 7.25 1.60 -1.75
CA CYS A 14 7.15 0.55 -0.75
C CYS A 14 7.46 1.14 0.63
N TYR A 15 6.65 0.83 1.63
CA TYR A 15 6.84 1.36 2.97
C TYR A 15 7.15 0.26 3.98
N VAL A 16 8.07 0.58 4.91
CA VAL A 16 8.27 -0.20 6.13
C VAL A 16 7.79 0.65 7.30
N VAL A 17 6.66 0.24 7.89
CA VAL A 17 6.11 0.82 9.11
C VAL A 17 6.72 0.11 10.30
N VAL A 18 7.33 0.83 11.22
CA VAL A 18 8.09 0.28 12.34
C VAL A 18 7.47 0.67 13.67
N ASP A 19 7.19 -0.31 14.50
CA ASP A 19 6.97 -0.14 15.92
C ASP A 19 8.35 -0.07 16.62
N GLU A 20 8.71 1.11 17.12
CA GLU A 20 10.03 1.34 17.70
C GLU A 20 10.22 0.64 19.06
N ALA A 21 9.14 0.40 19.80
CA ALA A 21 9.19 -0.23 21.11
C ALA A 21 9.47 -1.73 21.01
N THR A 22 8.81 -2.41 20.06
CA THR A 22 8.91 -3.87 19.90
C THR A 22 9.82 -4.32 18.76
N ARG A 23 10.25 -3.38 17.88
CA ARG A 23 10.98 -3.63 16.64
C ARG A 23 10.17 -4.45 15.62
N GLN A 24 8.90 -4.70 15.83
CA GLN A 24 8.03 -5.28 14.83
C GLN A 24 7.81 -4.30 13.69
N CYS A 25 7.62 -4.83 12.48
CA CYS A 25 7.33 -3.98 11.34
C CYS A 25 6.33 -4.62 10.36
N ALA A 26 5.66 -3.75 9.61
CA ALA A 26 4.85 -4.10 8.46
C ALA A 26 5.55 -3.66 7.18
N ILE A 27 5.53 -4.52 6.15
CA ILE A 27 5.99 -4.19 4.80
C ILE A 27 4.74 -3.93 3.98
N VAL A 28 4.62 -2.73 3.40
CA VAL A 28 3.45 -2.29 2.62
C VAL A 28 3.86 -2.14 1.17
N ASP A 29 3.10 -2.76 0.27
CA ASP A 29 3.31 -2.78 -1.18
C ASP A 29 4.77 -3.17 -1.54
N PRO A 30 5.16 -4.43 -1.34
CA PRO A 30 6.50 -4.91 -1.66
C PRO A 30 6.70 -4.96 -3.18
N ALA A 31 7.18 -3.88 -3.74
CA ALA A 31 7.19 -3.54 -5.16
C ALA A 31 8.54 -3.79 -5.86
N SER A 32 9.50 -4.41 -5.16
CA SER A 32 10.84 -4.66 -5.71
C SER A 32 10.78 -5.56 -6.96
N GLU A 33 11.47 -5.16 -8.03
CA GLU A 33 11.53 -5.89 -9.28
C GLU A 33 12.93 -6.51 -9.54
N ALA A 34 13.96 -5.82 -9.04
CA ALA A 34 15.33 -6.22 -9.22
C ALA A 34 15.97 -6.72 -7.92
N SER A 35 16.92 -7.65 -8.03
CA SER A 35 17.60 -8.22 -6.85
C SER A 35 18.31 -7.20 -5.96
N PHE A 36 18.75 -6.08 -6.52
CA PHE A 36 19.36 -5.01 -5.72
C PHE A 36 18.30 -4.25 -4.88
N GLU A 37 17.07 -4.12 -5.37
CA GLU A 37 15.94 -3.52 -4.63
C GLU A 37 15.51 -4.43 -3.48
N ASP A 38 15.44 -5.75 -3.73
CA ASP A 38 15.21 -6.76 -2.69
C ASP A 38 16.29 -6.68 -1.61
N ALA A 39 17.54 -6.55 -2.03
CA ALA A 39 18.66 -6.41 -1.11
C ALA A 39 18.56 -5.11 -0.28
N GLN A 40 18.12 -4.00 -0.86
CA GLN A 40 17.90 -2.75 -0.12
C GLN A 40 16.87 -2.92 1.00
N LEU A 41 15.73 -3.55 0.70
CA LEU A 41 14.68 -3.78 1.68
C LEU A 41 15.13 -4.74 2.78
N THR A 42 15.66 -5.90 2.41
CA THR A 42 16.08 -6.94 3.37
C THR A 42 17.27 -6.47 4.21
N GLN A 43 18.24 -5.77 3.62
CA GLN A 43 19.37 -5.21 4.36
C GLN A 43 18.93 -4.17 5.39
N TYR A 44 18.01 -3.25 5.01
CA TYR A 44 17.46 -2.28 5.95
C TYR A 44 16.79 -2.95 7.14
N ILE A 45 15.97 -3.97 6.89
CA ILE A 45 15.29 -4.74 7.94
C ILE A 45 16.31 -5.42 8.86
N ALA A 46 17.36 -6.04 8.30
CA ALA A 46 18.42 -6.68 9.06
C ALA A 46 19.24 -5.69 9.88
N ASP A 47 19.73 -4.61 9.26
CA ASP A 47 20.57 -3.59 9.92
C ASP A 47 19.84 -2.89 11.08
N LYS A 48 18.53 -2.73 10.94
CA LYS A 48 17.68 -2.15 11.99
C LYS A 48 17.17 -3.18 12.99
N HIS A 49 17.53 -4.45 12.85
CA HIS A 49 17.05 -5.55 13.68
C HIS A 49 15.53 -5.58 13.79
N LEU A 50 14.83 -5.36 12.65
CA LEU A 50 13.39 -5.37 12.60
C LEU A 50 12.84 -6.79 12.44
N VAL A 51 11.65 -7.01 12.97
CA VAL A 51 10.91 -8.28 12.88
C VAL A 51 9.65 -8.05 12.05
N PRO A 52 9.63 -8.38 10.74
CA PRO A 52 8.42 -8.31 9.94
C PRO A 52 7.34 -9.25 10.49
N THR A 53 6.16 -8.70 10.74
CA THR A 53 4.99 -9.45 11.24
C THR A 53 3.78 -9.32 10.34
N LEU A 54 3.76 -8.34 9.45
CA LEU A 54 2.71 -8.08 8.49
C LEU A 54 3.29 -7.78 7.10
N VAL A 55 2.65 -8.31 6.07
CA VAL A 55 2.81 -7.89 4.67
C VAL A 55 1.45 -7.37 4.22
N LEU A 56 1.36 -6.06 3.98
CA LEU A 56 0.11 -5.37 3.66
C LEU A 56 0.10 -4.95 2.19
N LEU A 57 -1.05 -5.06 1.54
CA LEU A 57 -1.27 -4.46 0.24
C LEU A 57 -2.32 -3.37 0.32
N THR A 58 -1.99 -2.18 -0.20
CA THR A 58 -3.00 -1.16 -0.48
C THR A 58 -3.92 -1.65 -1.59
N HIS A 59 -3.36 -2.28 -2.62
CA HIS A 59 -4.10 -2.94 -3.70
C HIS A 59 -3.16 -3.91 -4.46
N ALA A 60 -3.71 -4.65 -5.42
CA ALA A 60 -2.96 -5.71 -6.09
C ALA A 60 -2.67 -5.41 -7.58
N HIS A 61 -2.42 -4.15 -7.97
CA HIS A 61 -1.81 -3.87 -9.27
C HIS A 61 -0.39 -4.41 -9.33
N VAL A 62 0.04 -4.80 -10.51
CA VAL A 62 1.25 -5.60 -10.71
C VAL A 62 2.52 -4.90 -10.23
N ASP A 63 2.59 -3.61 -10.38
CA ASP A 63 3.70 -2.78 -9.95
C ASP A 63 3.84 -2.71 -8.42
N HIS A 64 2.72 -2.80 -7.65
CA HIS A 64 2.72 -2.83 -6.19
C HIS A 64 3.08 -4.19 -5.59
N ILE A 65 3.06 -5.24 -6.41
CA ILE A 65 3.26 -6.63 -5.96
C ILE A 65 4.45 -7.32 -6.62
N ALA A 66 5.31 -6.59 -7.35
CA ALA A 66 6.41 -7.18 -8.09
C ALA A 66 7.35 -8.05 -7.21
N GLY A 67 7.62 -7.61 -5.96
CA GLY A 67 8.42 -8.35 -4.97
C GLY A 67 7.60 -9.14 -3.95
N LEU A 68 6.27 -9.20 -4.09
CA LEU A 68 5.38 -9.74 -3.06
C LEU A 68 5.69 -11.19 -2.71
N ARG A 69 5.83 -12.06 -3.71
CA ARG A 69 6.12 -13.49 -3.50
C ARG A 69 7.40 -13.66 -2.69
N GLN A 70 8.47 -12.99 -3.10
CA GLN A 70 9.77 -13.08 -2.47
C GLN A 70 9.72 -12.63 -1.00
N VAL A 71 9.03 -11.52 -0.70
CA VAL A 71 8.85 -11.02 0.66
C VAL A 71 8.03 -12.01 1.51
N CYS A 72 6.91 -12.51 1.00
CA CYS A 72 6.07 -13.48 1.71
C CYS A 72 6.80 -14.78 2.02
N GLU A 73 7.58 -15.31 1.07
CA GLU A 73 8.36 -16.55 1.24
C GLU A 73 9.54 -16.36 2.18
N HIS A 74 10.27 -15.23 2.04
CA HIS A 74 11.44 -14.94 2.89
C HIS A 74 11.06 -14.82 4.37
N TYR A 75 10.00 -14.06 4.66
CA TYR A 75 9.55 -13.84 6.05
C TYR A 75 8.51 -14.88 6.52
N LYS A 76 8.05 -15.78 5.64
CA LYS A 76 7.01 -16.78 5.92
C LYS A 76 5.70 -16.18 6.42
N LEU A 77 5.32 -15.04 5.86
CA LEU A 77 4.12 -14.31 6.20
C LEU A 77 3.06 -14.44 5.10
N PRO A 78 1.77 -14.49 5.45
CA PRO A 78 0.71 -14.32 4.46
C PRO A 78 0.69 -12.87 3.98
N VAL A 79 0.20 -12.65 2.76
CA VAL A 79 -0.19 -11.32 2.34
C VAL A 79 -1.52 -10.94 3.00
N THR A 80 -1.62 -9.71 3.51
CA THR A 80 -2.81 -9.17 4.15
C THR A 80 -3.42 -8.08 3.26
N MET A 81 -4.67 -8.27 2.81
CA MET A 81 -5.32 -7.40 1.83
C MET A 81 -6.84 -7.53 1.89
N HIS A 82 -7.57 -6.60 1.28
CA HIS A 82 -9.02 -6.71 1.14
C HIS A 82 -9.40 -7.87 0.19
N ALA A 83 -10.50 -8.57 0.51
CA ALA A 83 -10.92 -9.77 -0.23
C ALA A 83 -11.14 -9.53 -1.74
N GLU A 84 -11.67 -8.37 -2.12
CA GLU A 84 -11.94 -8.02 -3.53
C GLU A 84 -10.68 -7.89 -4.39
N GLY A 85 -9.53 -7.58 -3.80
CA GLY A 85 -8.25 -7.52 -4.51
C GLY A 85 -7.72 -8.88 -4.97
N ARG A 86 -8.25 -10.00 -4.45
CA ARG A 86 -7.80 -11.36 -4.83
C ARG A 86 -7.92 -11.66 -6.32
N LYS A 87 -8.86 -11.01 -7.02
CA LYS A 87 -9.01 -11.19 -8.47
C LYS A 87 -7.80 -10.64 -9.23
N LEU A 88 -7.35 -9.44 -8.87
CA LEU A 88 -6.15 -8.83 -9.45
C LEU A 88 -4.90 -9.64 -9.13
N LEU A 89 -4.76 -10.11 -7.89
CA LEU A 89 -3.65 -10.95 -7.47
C LEU A 89 -3.54 -12.23 -8.31
N LYS A 90 -4.68 -12.89 -8.62
CA LYS A 90 -4.72 -14.06 -9.50
C LYS A 90 -4.40 -13.75 -10.97
N GLN A 91 -4.55 -12.52 -11.39
CA GLN A 91 -4.30 -12.06 -12.75
C GLN A 91 -2.91 -11.40 -12.91
N ALA A 92 -2.10 -11.37 -11.83
CA ALA A 92 -0.81 -10.68 -11.77
C ALA A 92 0.14 -11.08 -12.91
N GLU A 93 0.27 -12.38 -13.18
CA GLU A 93 1.14 -12.90 -14.27
C GLU A 93 0.73 -12.36 -15.65
N ALA A 94 -0.58 -12.37 -15.94
CA ALA A 94 -1.09 -11.88 -17.23
C ALA A 94 -0.92 -10.36 -17.37
N TYR A 95 -1.22 -9.59 -16.33
CA TYR A 95 -1.00 -8.15 -16.33
C TYR A 95 0.50 -7.80 -16.34
N GLY A 96 1.32 -8.55 -15.59
CA GLY A 96 2.77 -8.42 -15.58
C GLY A 96 3.35 -8.51 -16.98
N SER A 97 2.98 -9.54 -17.74
CA SER A 97 3.44 -9.72 -19.11
C SER A 97 3.10 -8.55 -20.04
N ILE A 98 1.94 -7.90 -19.82
CA ILE A 98 1.51 -6.73 -20.61
C ILE A 98 2.28 -5.46 -20.19
N MET A 99 2.53 -5.31 -18.88
CA MET A 99 3.12 -4.09 -18.30
C MET A 99 4.66 -4.14 -18.20
N GLY A 100 5.28 -5.25 -18.61
CA GLY A 100 6.73 -5.42 -18.61
C GLY A 100 7.33 -5.94 -17.31
N PHE A 101 6.49 -6.48 -16.40
CA PHE A 101 6.94 -7.09 -15.15
C PHE A 101 7.11 -8.60 -15.28
N ALA A 102 8.20 -9.12 -14.76
CA ALA A 102 8.42 -10.57 -14.63
C ALA A 102 7.80 -11.05 -13.30
N VAL A 103 6.48 -11.14 -13.25
CA VAL A 103 5.72 -11.54 -12.06
C VAL A 103 5.17 -12.95 -12.26
N ASP A 104 5.44 -13.83 -11.28
CA ASP A 104 4.88 -15.18 -11.26
C ASP A 104 3.40 -15.18 -10.84
N ASN A 105 2.77 -16.36 -10.99
CA ASN A 105 1.42 -16.58 -10.48
C ASN A 105 1.38 -16.35 -8.96
N MET A 106 0.55 -15.42 -8.51
CA MET A 106 0.35 -15.07 -7.10
C MET A 106 -0.86 -15.76 -6.46
N GLY A 107 -1.59 -16.57 -7.25
CA GLY A 107 -2.86 -17.17 -6.81
C GLY A 107 -2.75 -18.23 -5.70
N ASP A 108 -1.57 -18.77 -5.47
CA ASP A 108 -1.25 -19.76 -4.44
C ASP A 108 -0.74 -19.14 -3.13
N LEU A 109 -0.48 -17.84 -3.09
CA LEU A 109 -0.07 -17.17 -1.86
C LEU A 109 -1.15 -17.27 -0.79
N LYS A 110 -0.71 -17.48 0.45
CA LYS A 110 -1.61 -17.40 1.60
C LYS A 110 -2.08 -15.97 1.78
N VAL A 111 -3.39 -15.77 1.82
CA VAL A 111 -4.01 -14.44 1.98
C VAL A 111 -4.80 -14.37 3.27
N SER A 112 -4.43 -13.45 4.14
CA SER A 112 -5.27 -12.95 5.24
C SER A 112 -6.13 -11.80 4.74
N THR A 113 -7.43 -11.84 4.98
CA THR A 113 -8.34 -10.76 4.57
C THR A 113 -8.54 -9.77 5.68
N ILE A 114 -8.65 -8.50 5.29
CA ILE A 114 -9.02 -7.37 6.15
C ILE A 114 -10.25 -6.68 5.59
N GLU A 115 -11.01 -6.09 6.51
CA GLU A 115 -12.25 -5.38 6.21
C GLU A 115 -12.15 -3.89 6.55
N ASP A 116 -13.11 -3.10 6.05
CA ASP A 116 -13.21 -1.67 6.37
C ASP A 116 -13.41 -1.44 7.88
N GLY A 117 -12.60 -0.55 8.46
CA GLY A 117 -12.63 -0.20 9.88
C GLY A 117 -11.93 -1.21 10.79
N GLU A 118 -11.36 -2.28 10.26
CA GLU A 118 -10.55 -3.20 11.06
C GLU A 118 -9.28 -2.50 11.54
N VAL A 119 -8.85 -2.82 12.78
CA VAL A 119 -7.61 -2.32 13.37
C VAL A 119 -6.65 -3.48 13.57
N LEU A 120 -5.57 -3.45 12.81
CA LEU A 120 -4.47 -4.39 12.97
C LEU A 120 -3.53 -3.92 14.09
N LYS A 121 -3.04 -4.86 14.89
CA LYS A 121 -2.03 -4.61 15.91
C LYS A 121 -0.69 -5.16 15.48
N MET A 122 0.32 -4.30 15.58
CA MET A 122 1.72 -4.63 15.31
C MET A 122 2.56 -4.09 16.46
N GLY A 123 2.90 -4.95 17.41
CA GLY A 123 3.47 -4.51 18.67
C GLY A 123 2.53 -3.57 19.42
N GLU A 124 2.97 -2.34 19.68
CA GLU A 124 2.15 -1.26 20.27
C GLU A 124 1.49 -0.37 19.22
N THR A 125 1.87 -0.53 17.94
CA THR A 125 1.33 0.27 16.83
C THR A 125 -0.02 -0.30 16.39
N GLU A 126 -1.01 0.59 16.25
CA GLU A 126 -2.31 0.30 15.64
C GLU A 126 -2.34 0.83 14.21
N ILE A 127 -2.88 0.01 13.28
CA ILE A 127 -3.04 0.33 11.86
C ILE A 127 -4.53 0.20 11.55
N GLU A 128 -5.22 1.31 11.35
CA GLU A 128 -6.63 1.31 10.96
C GLU A 128 -6.77 1.10 9.45
N CYS A 129 -7.54 0.11 9.05
CA CYS A 129 -7.81 -0.23 7.66
C CYS A 129 -9.03 0.53 7.16
N ARG A 130 -8.90 1.30 6.09
CA ARG A 130 -10.01 2.04 5.45
C ARG A 130 -10.18 1.61 4.01
N TYR A 131 -11.35 1.10 3.68
CA TYR A 131 -11.69 0.68 2.32
C TYR A 131 -11.99 1.90 1.44
N VAL A 132 -11.16 2.10 0.40
CA VAL A 132 -11.22 3.27 -0.50
C VAL A 132 -11.15 2.78 -1.96
N PRO A 133 -12.19 2.09 -2.46
CA PRO A 133 -12.23 1.64 -3.85
C PRO A 133 -12.42 2.81 -4.82
N GLY A 134 -12.24 2.52 -6.11
CA GLY A 134 -12.48 3.45 -7.21
C GLY A 134 -11.28 3.63 -8.12
N HIS A 135 -10.04 3.49 -7.60
CA HIS A 135 -8.88 3.22 -8.43
C HIS A 135 -8.94 1.76 -8.93
N CYS A 136 -9.12 0.82 -8.01
CA CYS A 136 -9.48 -0.55 -8.31
C CYS A 136 -10.29 -1.16 -7.15
N GLN A 137 -10.84 -2.36 -7.39
CA GLN A 137 -11.52 -3.15 -6.37
C GLN A 137 -10.51 -3.63 -5.33
N GLY A 138 -10.87 -3.56 -4.03
CA GLY A 138 -10.00 -3.99 -2.94
C GLY A 138 -8.96 -2.97 -2.50
N SER A 139 -9.04 -1.71 -2.98
CA SER A 139 -8.12 -0.65 -2.54
C SER A 139 -8.35 -0.27 -1.08
N MET A 140 -7.25 -0.25 -0.32
CA MET A 140 -7.22 0.08 1.11
C MET A 140 -6.28 1.25 1.37
N CYS A 141 -6.65 2.10 2.31
CA CYS A 141 -5.73 3.04 2.96
C CYS A 141 -5.43 2.55 4.38
N PHE A 142 -4.20 2.74 4.83
CA PHE A 142 -3.76 2.36 6.18
C PHE A 142 -3.47 3.62 6.99
N VAL A 143 -4.27 3.86 8.02
CA VAL A 143 -4.12 5.00 8.92
C VAL A 143 -3.26 4.60 10.10
N LEU A 144 -2.29 5.42 10.43
CA LEU A 144 -1.34 5.27 11.53
C LEU A 144 -1.51 6.44 12.50
N PRO A 145 -2.45 6.34 13.47
CA PRO A 145 -2.78 7.47 14.34
C PRO A 145 -1.58 7.98 15.16
N ALA A 146 -0.74 7.08 15.63
CA ALA A 146 0.45 7.43 16.43
C ALA A 146 1.51 8.23 15.64
N ASP A 147 1.56 8.04 14.31
CA ASP A 147 2.48 8.75 13.41
C ASP A 147 1.82 9.96 12.72
N ASN A 148 0.52 10.25 12.96
CA ASN A 148 -0.28 11.22 12.20
C ASN A 148 -0.12 11.03 10.69
N ALA A 149 -0.30 9.79 10.21
CA ALA A 149 -0.01 9.40 8.85
C ALA A 149 -1.11 8.52 8.25
N VAL A 150 -1.20 8.55 6.93
CA VAL A 150 -2.02 7.63 6.14
C VAL A 150 -1.27 7.19 4.88
N LEU A 151 -1.18 5.88 4.68
CA LEU A 151 -0.68 5.26 3.45
C LEU A 151 -1.88 5.08 2.52
N THR A 152 -1.89 5.77 1.38
CA THR A 152 -3.07 5.85 0.52
C THR A 152 -3.01 4.95 -0.70
N GLY A 153 -1.86 4.29 -0.94
CA GLY A 153 -1.65 3.61 -2.22
C GLY A 153 -2.01 4.54 -3.37
N ASP A 154 -2.74 4.01 -4.32
CA ASP A 154 -3.14 4.75 -5.52
C ASP A 154 -4.53 5.40 -5.41
N ALA A 155 -5.07 5.56 -4.21
CA ALA A 155 -6.30 6.33 -4.04
C ALA A 155 -6.04 7.84 -4.10
N LEU A 156 -4.98 8.34 -3.42
CA LEU A 156 -4.68 9.78 -3.33
C LEU A 156 -3.18 10.02 -3.47
N PHE A 157 -2.82 10.94 -4.36
CA PHE A 157 -1.45 11.42 -4.59
C PHE A 157 -1.31 12.90 -4.23
N HIS A 158 -0.08 13.41 -4.28
CA HIS A 158 0.19 14.84 -4.13
C HIS A 158 -0.52 15.65 -5.23
N PHE A 159 -1.61 16.32 -4.88
CA PHE A 159 -2.50 17.12 -5.73
C PHE A 159 -3.11 16.36 -6.91
N SER A 160 -3.23 15.05 -6.78
CA SER A 160 -3.82 14.17 -7.78
C SER A 160 -4.54 12.99 -7.14
N ILE A 161 -5.14 12.14 -7.96
CA ILE A 161 -5.78 10.89 -7.54
C ILE A 161 -5.34 9.75 -8.47
N GLY A 162 -5.54 8.51 -8.05
CA GLY A 162 -5.34 7.37 -8.90
C GLY A 162 -6.25 7.38 -10.13
N ARG A 163 -5.77 6.80 -11.22
CA ARG A 163 -6.58 6.63 -12.44
C ARG A 163 -7.77 5.71 -12.15
N THR A 164 -8.87 5.94 -12.88
CA THR A 164 -10.13 5.21 -12.68
C THR A 164 -10.66 4.58 -13.97
N ASP A 165 -9.84 4.56 -15.03
CA ASP A 165 -10.19 4.11 -16.37
C ASP A 165 -9.79 2.65 -16.65
N LEU A 166 -9.11 1.98 -15.70
CA LEU A 166 -8.79 0.56 -15.78
C LEU A 166 -9.97 -0.32 -15.31
N PRO A 167 -9.99 -1.62 -15.66
CA PRO A 167 -11.04 -2.53 -15.23
C PRO A 167 -11.18 -2.56 -13.69
N GLY A 168 -12.36 -2.24 -13.20
CA GLY A 168 -12.65 -2.12 -11.76
C GLY A 168 -12.50 -0.72 -11.20
N GLY A 169 -12.08 0.26 -12.02
CA GLY A 169 -12.02 1.68 -11.69
C GLY A 169 -13.41 2.34 -11.78
N ASP A 170 -13.66 3.34 -10.92
CA ASP A 170 -14.89 4.14 -10.90
C ASP A 170 -14.60 5.51 -10.24
N TYR A 171 -14.61 6.55 -11.05
CA TYR A 171 -14.28 7.91 -10.61
C TYR A 171 -15.22 8.45 -9.51
N PRO A 172 -16.57 8.38 -9.67
CA PRO A 172 -17.48 8.85 -8.62
C PRO A 172 -17.27 8.16 -7.29
N THR A 173 -17.04 6.85 -7.32
CA THR A 173 -16.75 6.06 -6.11
C THR A 173 -15.46 6.53 -5.45
N LEU A 174 -14.37 6.70 -6.21
CA LEU A 174 -13.09 7.15 -5.65
C LEU A 174 -13.23 8.50 -4.96
N ILE A 175 -13.87 9.48 -5.61
CA ILE A 175 -14.07 10.83 -5.04
C ILE A 175 -14.92 10.78 -3.78
N SER A 176 -16.03 10.03 -3.80
CA SER A 176 -16.89 9.86 -2.61
C SER A 176 -16.11 9.25 -1.46
N LYS A 177 -15.39 8.15 -1.71
CA LYS A 177 -14.61 7.45 -0.67
C LYS A 177 -13.43 8.26 -0.14
N LEU A 178 -12.74 9.00 -0.97
CA LEU A 178 -11.72 9.94 -0.51
C LEU A 178 -12.29 10.97 0.44
N LYS A 179 -13.42 11.61 0.08
CA LYS A 179 -14.10 12.60 0.94
C LYS A 179 -14.60 12.00 2.24
N GLU A 180 -15.17 10.81 2.20
CA GLU A 180 -15.75 10.14 3.37
C GLU A 180 -14.69 9.52 4.32
N ARG A 181 -13.61 8.95 3.76
CA ARG A 181 -12.71 8.05 4.50
C ARG A 181 -11.31 8.61 4.71
N VAL A 182 -10.83 9.51 3.84
CA VAL A 182 -9.47 10.04 3.90
C VAL A 182 -9.46 11.51 4.30
N LEU A 183 -10.26 12.35 3.66
CA LEU A 183 -10.29 13.79 3.96
C LEU A 183 -10.98 14.12 5.29
N THR A 184 -11.57 13.16 5.98
CA THR A 184 -12.06 13.29 7.36
C THR A 184 -10.95 13.19 8.41
N LEU A 185 -9.75 12.77 8.02
CA LEU A 185 -8.58 12.78 8.89
C LEU A 185 -8.18 14.20 9.28
N PRO A 186 -7.52 14.38 10.44
CA PRO A 186 -6.99 15.67 10.85
C PRO A 186 -6.05 16.29 9.81
N ASP A 187 -6.08 17.61 9.72
CA ASP A 187 -5.40 18.39 8.68
C ASP A 187 -3.87 18.20 8.66
N GLU A 188 -3.27 17.92 9.81
CA GLU A 188 -1.84 17.68 9.99
C GLU A 188 -1.35 16.31 9.52
N TYR A 189 -2.25 15.37 9.22
CA TYR A 189 -1.86 14.03 8.78
C TYR A 189 -1.08 14.08 7.49
N THR A 190 0.05 13.38 7.48
CA THR A 190 0.88 13.18 6.29
C THR A 190 0.27 12.08 5.43
N VAL A 191 0.14 12.36 4.14
CA VAL A 191 -0.30 11.41 3.11
C VAL A 191 0.91 10.78 2.46
N PHE A 192 1.03 9.46 2.54
CA PHE A 192 2.07 8.65 1.90
C PHE A 192 1.47 7.89 0.73
N PRO A 193 1.64 8.35 -0.51
CA PRO A 193 1.00 7.76 -1.70
C PRO A 193 1.76 6.55 -2.24
N GLY A 194 1.12 5.77 -3.12
CA GLY A 194 1.75 4.68 -3.85
C GLY A 194 2.84 5.14 -4.83
N HIS A 195 2.71 6.36 -5.36
CA HIS A 195 3.71 6.96 -6.25
C HIS A 195 3.98 8.42 -5.88
N GLY A 196 5.20 8.88 -6.18
CA GLY A 196 5.61 10.27 -6.03
C GLY A 196 5.86 10.69 -4.58
N ILE A 197 5.73 11.98 -4.32
CA ILE A 197 6.08 12.59 -3.03
C ILE A 197 4.91 12.58 -2.04
N ALA A 198 5.23 12.63 -0.76
CA ALA A 198 4.25 12.78 0.32
C ALA A 198 3.51 14.13 0.24
N SER A 199 2.29 14.13 0.78
CA SER A 199 1.45 15.32 0.90
C SER A 199 0.91 15.46 2.33
N ARG A 200 -0.12 16.30 2.51
CA ARG A 200 -0.83 16.48 3.78
C ARG A 200 -2.33 16.65 3.51
N ILE A 201 -3.14 16.23 4.45
CA ILE A 201 -4.62 16.30 4.34
C ILE A 201 -5.10 17.74 4.09
N ASP A 202 -4.58 18.75 4.80
CA ASP A 202 -4.95 20.17 4.59
C ASP A 202 -4.59 20.67 3.19
N LYS A 203 -3.46 20.19 2.62
CA LYS A 203 -3.03 20.56 1.28
C LYS A 203 -3.91 19.94 0.22
N GLU A 204 -4.25 18.65 0.39
CA GLU A 204 -5.14 17.95 -0.54
C GLU A 204 -6.55 18.56 -0.53
N LYS A 205 -7.10 18.85 0.66
CA LYS A 205 -8.38 19.57 0.78
C LYS A 205 -8.39 20.91 0.04
N LYS A 206 -7.27 21.62 0.05
CA LYS A 206 -7.19 23.00 -0.48
C LYS A 206 -6.80 23.07 -1.94
N TYR A 207 -5.89 22.22 -2.40
CA TYR A 207 -5.22 22.40 -3.69
C TYR A 207 -5.43 21.26 -4.68
N ASN A 208 -5.96 20.11 -4.24
CA ASN A 208 -6.24 19.02 -5.15
C ASN A 208 -7.51 19.34 -5.98
N SER A 209 -7.34 19.59 -7.26
CA SER A 209 -8.42 19.99 -8.16
C SER A 209 -9.51 18.91 -8.36
N PHE A 210 -9.18 17.64 -8.12
CA PHE A 210 -10.13 16.53 -8.20
C PHE A 210 -11.10 16.49 -7.01
N LEU A 211 -10.74 17.13 -5.90
CA LEU A 211 -11.47 17.06 -4.63
C LEU A 211 -12.29 18.33 -4.33
N GLN A 212 -12.28 19.29 -5.25
CA GLN A 212 -13.04 20.53 -5.13
C GLN A 212 -14.54 20.33 -5.38
#